data_9e26ccb93eaf2a8094ef131103e778c6
#
_entry.id   9e26ccb93eaf2a8094ef131103e778c6
#
_cell.length_a   1.000
_cell.length_b   1.000
_cell.length_c   1.000
_cell.angle_alpha   90.00
_cell.angle_beta   90.00
_cell.angle_gamma   90.00
#
_symmetry.space_group_name_H-M   'P 1'
#
loop_
_entity.id
_entity.type
_entity.pdbx_description
1 polymer ?
#
loop_
_entity_poly.entity_id
_entity_poly.type
_entity_poly.pdbx_seq_one_letter_code
_entity_poly.pdbx_strand_id
1 'polypeptide(L)'
;ATVAAVALEVFTLLKRSGTKLKRDLILAWTGDEESGGAGIQMILEKNPEAVACEVALNEGGGLVLGKDGKVKLANLQTGEKIYHDFELTAQGPTGHSSVPLKENAIYRLASALDKLGRYREPARLHPVVRAYFAGRASQEAEPLSGALKALAAAPGDLPKDPLAVVEAEPSLSALLRTTCVATMLSGGTRANALPAEAKATINCRILPDETPDQAQARLTAILDDPSVKISSLEIGGESPASPLEGPGPRAIEKVVAGMFPGAPVIPVLSRGASDSRFLRKAGIAAYGFSPLPISEEDSRRAHGIDERIPSSSLRVGVEVLHRLILELDTH
;
A
#
# COMPACT_ATOMS: atom_id res chain seq x y z
N ALA A 1 -14.12 -0.25 -11.20
CA ALA A 1 -15.46 -0.12 -11.83
C ALA A 1 -16.59 -0.63 -10.92
N THR A 2 -16.49 -1.81 -10.29
CA THR A 2 -17.60 -2.44 -9.55
C THR A 2 -17.94 -1.70 -8.24
N VAL A 3 -16.95 -1.24 -7.48
CA VAL A 3 -17.17 -0.46 -6.25
C VAL A 3 -17.89 0.86 -6.58
N ALA A 4 -17.51 1.50 -7.69
CA ALA A 4 -18.15 2.73 -8.16
C ALA A 4 -19.63 2.51 -8.53
N ALA A 5 -19.95 1.38 -9.18
CA ALA A 5 -21.34 1.03 -9.50
C ALA A 5 -22.18 0.80 -8.24
N VAL A 6 -21.60 0.11 -7.22
CA VAL A 6 -22.25 -0.08 -5.91
C VAL A 6 -22.48 1.25 -5.22
N ALA A 7 -21.50 2.15 -5.22
CA ALA A 7 -21.64 3.48 -4.64
C ALA A 7 -22.78 4.27 -5.29
N LEU A 8 -22.82 4.31 -6.64
CA LEU A 8 -23.87 5.00 -7.39
C LEU A 8 -25.27 4.43 -7.09
N GLU A 9 -25.38 3.10 -6.98
CA GLU A 9 -26.67 2.47 -6.62
C GLU A 9 -27.10 2.87 -5.22
N VAL A 10 -26.20 2.89 -4.23
CA VAL A 10 -26.52 3.31 -2.86
C VAL A 10 -26.95 4.78 -2.80
N PHE A 11 -26.26 5.68 -3.52
CA PHE A 11 -26.69 7.08 -3.64
C PHE A 11 -28.10 7.20 -4.25
N THR A 12 -28.37 6.40 -5.28
CA THR A 12 -29.68 6.35 -5.92
C THR A 12 -30.77 5.85 -4.96
N LEU A 13 -30.47 4.80 -4.18
CA LEU A 13 -31.40 4.25 -3.20
C LEU A 13 -31.72 5.27 -2.09
N LEU A 14 -30.71 5.91 -1.51
CA LEU A 14 -30.87 6.95 -0.48
C LEU A 14 -31.70 8.12 -1.01
N LYS A 15 -31.47 8.56 -2.25
CA LYS A 15 -32.25 9.60 -2.88
C LYS A 15 -33.71 9.20 -3.10
N ARG A 16 -33.95 8.00 -3.64
CA ARG A 16 -35.30 7.49 -3.93
C ARG A 16 -36.13 7.21 -2.68
N SER A 17 -35.48 6.71 -1.61
CA SER A 17 -36.15 6.47 -0.33
C SER A 17 -36.49 7.75 0.43
N GLY A 18 -35.96 8.90 0.02
CA GLY A 18 -36.13 10.15 0.75
C GLY A 18 -35.39 10.17 2.09
N THR A 19 -34.40 9.30 2.29
CA THR A 19 -33.59 9.24 3.50
C THR A 19 -32.92 10.59 3.75
N LYS A 20 -33.15 11.15 4.92
CA LYS A 20 -32.50 12.39 5.35
C LYS A 20 -31.29 12.03 6.18
N LEU A 21 -30.13 12.34 5.67
CA LEU A 21 -28.87 12.21 6.40
C LEU A 21 -28.59 13.50 7.19
N LYS A 22 -27.92 13.37 8.32
CA LYS A 22 -27.41 14.49 9.13
C LYS A 22 -26.12 15.05 8.56
N ARG A 23 -25.37 14.19 7.84
CA ARG A 23 -24.09 14.51 7.22
C ARG A 23 -24.24 14.65 5.72
N ASP A 24 -23.41 15.49 5.13
CA ASP A 24 -23.26 15.49 3.67
C ASP A 24 -22.57 14.21 3.20
N LEU A 25 -23.06 13.67 2.11
CA LEU A 25 -22.49 12.51 1.45
C LEU A 25 -21.90 12.92 0.11
N ILE A 26 -20.58 12.80 -0.03
CA ILE A 26 -19.84 13.22 -1.21
C ILE A 26 -19.44 11.97 -2.01
N LEU A 27 -19.78 11.93 -3.29
CA LEU A 27 -19.26 10.96 -4.25
C LEU A 27 -18.20 11.65 -5.12
N ALA A 28 -16.93 11.40 -4.82
CA ALA A 28 -15.81 11.84 -5.64
C ALA A 28 -15.50 10.77 -6.68
N TRP A 29 -15.66 11.10 -7.97
CA TRP A 29 -15.34 10.20 -9.08
C TRP A 29 -14.14 10.75 -9.83
N THR A 30 -12.98 10.19 -9.53
CA THR A 30 -11.69 10.62 -10.07
C THR A 30 -11.26 9.73 -11.23
N GLY A 31 -10.46 10.27 -12.13
CA GLY A 31 -9.75 9.52 -13.17
C GLY A 31 -8.27 9.38 -12.82
N ASP A 32 -7.57 8.52 -13.57
CA ASP A 32 -6.10 8.37 -13.52
C ASP A 32 -5.55 7.74 -12.23
N GLU A 33 -6.38 7.02 -11.47
CA GLU A 33 -5.94 6.35 -10.24
C GLU A 33 -4.84 5.33 -10.54
N GLU A 34 -4.99 4.53 -11.60
CA GLU A 34 -4.07 3.47 -12.01
C GLU A 34 -2.72 3.98 -12.56
N SER A 35 -2.62 5.28 -12.90
CA SER A 35 -1.42 5.85 -13.52
C SER A 35 -0.71 6.89 -12.67
N GLY A 36 -1.37 7.45 -11.64
CA GLY A 36 -0.72 8.48 -10.83
C GLY A 36 -1.64 9.27 -9.93
N GLY A 37 -2.98 9.16 -10.10
CA GLY A 37 -3.98 9.83 -9.30
C GLY A 37 -4.08 11.33 -9.58
N ALA A 38 -3.86 11.76 -10.83
CA ALA A 38 -3.96 13.17 -11.22
C ALA A 38 -5.34 13.75 -10.94
N GLY A 39 -6.40 12.94 -11.02
CA GLY A 39 -7.77 13.37 -10.75
C GLY A 39 -7.97 13.87 -9.33
N ILE A 40 -7.62 13.08 -8.32
CA ILE A 40 -7.75 13.48 -6.91
C ILE A 40 -6.79 14.61 -6.55
N GLN A 41 -5.55 14.60 -7.08
CA GLN A 41 -4.59 15.66 -6.86
C GLN A 41 -5.11 17.02 -7.36
N MET A 42 -5.71 17.03 -8.57
CA MET A 42 -6.31 18.24 -9.13
C MET A 42 -7.46 18.78 -8.25
N ILE A 43 -8.30 17.90 -7.70
CA ILE A 43 -9.39 18.32 -6.79
C ILE A 43 -8.79 18.94 -5.52
N LEU A 44 -7.84 18.25 -4.89
CA LEU A 44 -7.21 18.73 -3.65
C LEU A 44 -6.43 20.03 -3.84
N GLU A 45 -5.86 20.26 -5.03
CA GLU A 45 -5.15 21.50 -5.34
C GLU A 45 -6.07 22.67 -5.66
N LYS A 46 -7.13 22.44 -6.47
CA LYS A 46 -7.97 23.52 -7.02
C LYS A 46 -9.26 23.74 -6.27
N ASN A 47 -9.79 22.72 -5.62
CA ASN A 47 -11.09 22.75 -4.94
C ASN A 47 -11.14 21.78 -3.75
N PRO A 48 -10.22 21.92 -2.76
CA PRO A 48 -10.12 20.98 -1.64
C PRO A 48 -11.41 20.84 -0.83
N GLU A 49 -12.21 21.90 -0.75
CA GLU A 49 -13.49 21.91 -0.05
C GLU A 49 -14.51 20.95 -0.67
N ALA A 50 -14.40 20.63 -1.97
CA ALA A 50 -15.30 19.67 -2.64
C ALA A 50 -15.14 18.24 -2.11
N VAL A 51 -14.04 17.92 -1.47
CA VAL A 51 -13.74 16.59 -0.90
C VAL A 51 -13.43 16.66 0.60
N ALA A 52 -13.63 17.82 1.23
CA ALA A 52 -13.43 17.99 2.67
C ALA A 52 -14.43 17.14 3.44
N CYS A 53 -13.93 16.15 4.18
CA CYS A 53 -14.75 15.24 4.96
C CYS A 53 -13.99 14.71 6.18
N GLU A 54 -14.72 14.20 7.17
CA GLU A 54 -14.15 13.55 8.35
C GLU A 54 -13.63 12.14 8.03
N VAL A 55 -14.38 11.41 7.19
CA VAL A 55 -14.08 10.03 6.80
C VAL A 55 -14.26 9.87 5.31
N ALA A 56 -13.24 9.36 4.63
CA ALA A 56 -13.32 8.94 3.25
C ALA A 56 -13.24 7.40 3.16
N LEU A 57 -14.12 6.81 2.36
CA LEU A 57 -14.08 5.40 2.00
C LEU A 57 -13.62 5.29 0.54
N ASN A 58 -12.61 4.48 0.31
CA ASN A 58 -12.05 4.25 -1.01
C ASN A 58 -11.93 2.76 -1.28
N GLU A 59 -11.47 2.40 -2.46
CA GLU A 59 -11.09 1.03 -2.77
C GLU A 59 -9.95 0.53 -1.90
N GLY A 60 -9.70 -0.76 -1.94
CA GLY A 60 -8.71 -1.45 -1.11
C GLY A 60 -9.39 -2.27 -0.01
N GLY A 61 -8.63 -3.08 0.70
CA GLY A 61 -9.18 -3.92 1.76
C GLY A 61 -10.41 -4.74 1.33
N GLY A 62 -11.35 -4.93 2.27
CA GLY A 62 -12.69 -5.47 1.99
C GLY A 62 -12.99 -6.86 2.55
N LEU A 63 -14.15 -7.38 2.18
CA LEU A 63 -14.74 -8.60 2.70
C LEU A 63 -14.13 -9.85 2.02
N VAL A 64 -13.59 -10.77 2.80
CA VAL A 64 -12.93 -11.99 2.31
C VAL A 64 -13.83 -13.21 2.52
N LEU A 65 -14.14 -13.91 1.42
CA LEU A 65 -14.89 -15.16 1.46
C LEU A 65 -14.01 -16.34 1.90
N GLY A 66 -14.51 -17.14 2.79
CA GLY A 66 -13.98 -18.46 3.08
C GLY A 66 -14.34 -19.48 2.00
N LYS A 67 -13.77 -20.67 2.10
CA LYS A 67 -14.08 -21.80 1.19
C LYS A 67 -15.54 -22.27 1.27
N ASP A 68 -16.20 -21.97 2.36
CA ASP A 68 -17.63 -22.26 2.59
C ASP A 68 -18.57 -21.20 1.98
N GLY A 69 -18.01 -20.18 1.30
CA GLY A 69 -18.77 -19.08 0.71
C GLY A 69 -19.26 -18.03 1.70
N LYS A 70 -18.88 -18.13 2.98
CA LYS A 70 -19.22 -17.13 4.00
C LYS A 70 -18.07 -16.10 4.13
N VAL A 71 -18.40 -14.88 4.57
CA VAL A 71 -17.39 -13.89 4.91
C VAL A 71 -16.65 -14.35 6.17
N LYS A 72 -15.33 -14.59 6.04
CA LYS A 72 -14.49 -15.06 7.14
C LYS A 72 -13.80 -13.93 7.91
N LEU A 73 -13.55 -12.82 7.24
CA LEU A 73 -12.94 -11.60 7.80
C LEU A 73 -13.18 -10.39 6.88
N ALA A 74 -12.95 -9.22 7.41
CA ALA A 74 -12.88 -7.97 6.65
C ALA A 74 -11.50 -7.31 6.82
N ASN A 75 -10.82 -7.00 5.73
CA ASN A 75 -9.60 -6.21 5.73
C ASN A 75 -9.96 -4.72 5.67
N LEU A 76 -9.49 -3.94 6.63
CA LEU A 76 -9.62 -2.49 6.65
C LEU A 76 -8.28 -1.87 6.30
N GLN A 77 -8.11 -1.37 5.08
CA GLN A 77 -6.88 -0.69 4.70
C GLN A 77 -6.82 0.68 5.36
N THR A 78 -5.94 0.82 6.34
CA THR A 78 -5.74 2.07 7.08
C THR A 78 -4.50 2.82 6.62
N GLY A 79 -3.64 2.20 5.84
CA GLY A 79 -2.45 2.79 5.28
C GLY A 79 -1.91 2.00 4.10
N GLU A 80 -0.92 2.57 3.45
CA GLU A 80 -0.21 1.93 2.34
C GLU A 80 1.26 2.33 2.36
N LYS A 81 2.13 1.48 1.80
CA LYS A 81 3.53 1.84 1.61
C LYS A 81 3.64 2.89 0.51
N ILE A 82 4.50 3.87 0.72
CA ILE A 82 4.75 4.92 -0.25
C ILE A 82 5.55 4.32 -1.41
N TYR A 83 5.01 4.42 -2.62
CA TYR A 83 5.74 4.12 -3.85
C TYR A 83 6.70 5.27 -4.12
N HIS A 84 7.98 4.97 -4.38
CA HIS A 84 8.96 5.97 -4.74
C HIS A 84 10.10 5.37 -5.54
N ASP A 85 10.43 6.00 -6.66
CA ASP A 85 11.55 5.60 -7.50
C ASP A 85 12.76 6.55 -7.34
N PHE A 86 13.93 5.95 -7.15
CA PHE A 86 15.21 6.65 -7.22
C PHE A 86 16.00 6.22 -8.44
N GLU A 87 16.74 7.14 -9.05
CA GLU A 87 17.74 6.82 -10.06
C GLU A 87 19.14 6.85 -9.43
N LEU A 88 19.86 5.76 -9.58
CA LEU A 88 21.30 5.72 -9.35
C LEU A 88 22.01 6.05 -10.65
N THR A 89 22.92 7.02 -10.62
CA THR A 89 23.75 7.40 -11.76
C THR A 89 25.21 7.30 -11.36
N ALA A 90 25.93 6.37 -11.98
CA ALA A 90 27.38 6.25 -11.88
C ALA A 90 28.04 6.87 -13.10
N GLN A 91 29.07 7.70 -12.90
CA GLN A 91 29.88 8.28 -13.98
C GLN A 91 31.23 7.61 -14.03
N GLY A 92 31.82 7.60 -15.22
CA GLY A 92 33.15 7.05 -15.45
C GLY A 92 33.87 7.69 -16.65
N PRO A 93 35.18 7.48 -16.77
CA PRO A 93 35.92 7.93 -17.93
C PRO A 93 35.51 7.15 -19.18
N THR A 94 35.44 7.84 -20.30
CA THR A 94 35.25 7.23 -21.62
C THR A 94 36.57 6.77 -22.23
N GLY A 95 36.51 5.78 -23.10
CA GLY A 95 37.72 5.28 -23.78
C GLY A 95 37.43 4.07 -24.65
N HIS A 96 38.44 3.61 -25.39
CA HIS A 96 38.37 2.41 -26.19
C HIS A 96 38.57 1.17 -25.29
N SER A 97 37.76 0.14 -25.47
CA SER A 97 37.78 -1.06 -24.61
C SER A 97 39.12 -1.85 -24.68
N SER A 98 39.93 -1.66 -25.73
CA SER A 98 41.26 -2.28 -25.81
C SER A 98 42.27 -1.67 -24.82
N VAL A 99 41.97 -0.52 -24.22
CA VAL A 99 42.75 0.10 -23.16
C VAL A 99 41.90 0.12 -21.88
N PRO A 100 41.90 -0.98 -21.12
CA PRO A 100 41.03 -1.10 -19.95
C PRO A 100 41.47 -0.12 -18.86
N LEU A 101 40.52 0.71 -18.41
CA LEU A 101 40.70 1.59 -17.27
C LEU A 101 40.25 0.91 -15.99
N LYS A 102 40.89 1.24 -14.85
CA LYS A 102 40.47 0.73 -13.54
C LYS A 102 39.07 1.21 -13.16
N GLU A 103 38.72 2.41 -13.59
CA GLU A 103 37.44 3.05 -13.33
C GLU A 103 36.53 2.88 -14.55
N ASN A 104 35.29 2.47 -14.29
CA ASN A 104 34.27 2.23 -15.30
C ASN A 104 32.90 2.47 -14.68
N ALA A 105 32.05 3.24 -15.35
CA ALA A 105 30.70 3.59 -14.86
C ALA A 105 29.86 2.32 -14.56
N ILE A 106 29.95 1.30 -15.42
CA ILE A 106 29.22 0.02 -15.22
C ILE A 106 29.73 -0.69 -13.97
N TYR A 107 31.05 -0.75 -13.75
CA TYR A 107 31.61 -1.43 -12.58
C TYR A 107 31.27 -0.71 -11.27
N ARG A 108 31.27 0.63 -11.28
CA ARG A 108 30.82 1.45 -10.13
C ARG A 108 29.35 1.17 -9.82
N LEU A 109 28.48 1.23 -10.82
CA LEU A 109 27.06 0.93 -10.65
C LEU A 109 26.84 -0.52 -10.17
N ALA A 110 27.53 -1.50 -10.73
CA ALA A 110 27.45 -2.89 -10.30
C ALA A 110 27.84 -3.07 -8.84
N SER A 111 28.92 -2.38 -8.38
CA SER A 111 29.33 -2.40 -6.97
C SER A 111 28.27 -1.77 -6.06
N ALA A 112 27.65 -0.67 -6.48
CA ALA A 112 26.56 -0.05 -5.74
C ALA A 112 25.33 -0.97 -5.63
N LEU A 113 24.96 -1.62 -6.72
CA LEU A 113 23.85 -2.57 -6.76
C LEU A 113 24.13 -3.84 -5.92
N ASP A 114 25.37 -4.33 -5.88
CA ASP A 114 25.76 -5.44 -5.00
C ASP A 114 25.62 -5.06 -3.53
N LYS A 115 26.06 -3.88 -3.11
CA LYS A 115 25.84 -3.36 -1.75
C LYS A 115 24.36 -3.29 -1.40
N LEU A 116 23.55 -2.71 -2.31
CA LEU A 116 22.09 -2.64 -2.12
C LEU A 116 21.45 -4.03 -2.02
N GLY A 117 21.85 -4.95 -2.89
CA GLY A 117 21.31 -6.32 -2.92
C GLY A 117 21.63 -7.13 -1.67
N ARG A 118 22.76 -6.84 -1.01
CA ARG A 118 23.16 -7.49 0.26
C ARG A 118 22.57 -6.82 1.48
N TYR A 119 22.17 -5.57 1.37
CA TYR A 119 21.61 -4.84 2.49
C TYR A 119 20.21 -5.34 2.83
N ARG A 120 19.98 -5.53 4.11
CA ARG A 120 18.67 -5.84 4.65
C ARG A 120 18.29 -4.84 5.72
N GLU A 121 17.27 -4.04 5.44
CA GLU A 121 16.72 -3.10 6.40
C GLU A 121 16.26 -3.84 7.67
N PRO A 122 16.60 -3.35 8.87
CA PRO A 122 16.12 -3.93 10.12
C PRO A 122 14.58 -3.99 10.16
N ALA A 123 14.06 -5.11 10.69
CA ALA A 123 12.63 -5.25 10.88
C ALA A 123 12.15 -4.31 11.98
N ARG A 124 11.03 -3.63 11.73
CA ARG A 124 10.30 -2.83 12.71
C ARG A 124 8.80 -3.01 12.56
N LEU A 125 8.06 -2.85 13.61
CA LEU A 125 6.64 -3.13 13.63
C LEU A 125 5.83 -1.83 13.69
N HIS A 126 5.45 -1.32 12.52
CA HIS A 126 4.53 -0.19 12.40
C HIS A 126 3.20 -0.50 13.12
N PRO A 127 2.54 0.47 13.78
CA PRO A 127 1.28 0.23 14.53
C PRO A 127 0.20 -0.52 13.73
N VAL A 128 0.00 -0.17 12.46
CA VAL A 128 -0.95 -0.88 11.58
C VAL A 128 -0.55 -2.34 11.38
N VAL A 129 0.75 -2.62 11.19
CA VAL A 129 1.25 -3.99 11.00
C VAL A 129 1.13 -4.80 12.29
N ARG A 130 1.33 -4.16 13.44
CA ARG A 130 1.09 -4.76 14.76
C ARG A 130 -0.37 -5.20 14.92
N ALA A 131 -1.31 -4.31 14.61
CA ALA A 131 -2.73 -4.61 14.65
C ALA A 131 -3.12 -5.70 13.62
N TYR A 132 -2.53 -5.64 12.42
CA TYR A 132 -2.69 -6.68 11.41
C TYR A 132 -2.23 -8.05 11.91
N PHE A 133 -1.05 -8.15 12.51
CA PHE A 133 -0.53 -9.42 13.05
C PHE A 133 -1.40 -9.96 14.18
N ALA A 134 -1.85 -9.11 15.09
CA ALA A 134 -2.75 -9.49 16.16
C ALA A 134 -4.06 -10.10 15.62
N GLY A 135 -4.70 -9.43 14.65
CA GLY A 135 -5.94 -9.91 14.03
C GLY A 135 -5.74 -11.15 13.17
N ARG A 136 -4.67 -11.15 12.34
CA ARG A 136 -4.36 -12.23 11.40
C ARG A 136 -4.00 -13.55 12.11
N ALA A 137 -3.37 -13.49 13.27
CA ALA A 137 -2.91 -14.65 14.01
C ALA A 137 -4.00 -15.69 14.25
N SER A 138 -5.25 -15.26 14.49
CA SER A 138 -6.38 -16.17 14.69
C SER A 138 -6.83 -16.91 13.42
N GLN A 139 -6.35 -16.48 12.26
CA GLN A 139 -6.70 -17.03 10.94
C GLN A 139 -5.63 -17.98 10.39
N GLU A 140 -4.47 -18.09 11.08
CA GLU A 140 -3.31 -18.86 10.65
C GLU A 140 -3.11 -20.11 11.51
N ALA A 141 -2.48 -21.13 10.90
CA ALA A 141 -2.02 -22.33 11.60
C ALA A 141 -0.67 -22.08 12.29
N GLU A 142 -0.32 -22.94 13.24
CA GLU A 142 1.04 -22.95 13.80
C GLU A 142 2.05 -23.44 12.74
N PRO A 143 3.31 -22.92 12.75
CA PRO A 143 3.90 -22.02 13.74
C PRO A 143 3.60 -20.52 13.49
N LEU A 144 2.99 -20.16 12.37
CA LEU A 144 2.79 -18.75 11.98
C LEU A 144 1.85 -18.02 12.96
N SER A 145 0.78 -18.66 13.40
CA SER A 145 -0.15 -18.08 14.40
C SER A 145 0.57 -17.62 15.64
N GLY A 146 1.39 -18.49 16.25
CA GLY A 146 2.16 -18.18 17.45
C GLY A 146 3.19 -17.07 17.21
N ALA A 147 3.85 -17.10 16.05
CA ALA A 147 4.84 -16.08 15.68
C ALA A 147 4.21 -14.69 15.52
N LEU A 148 3.07 -14.57 14.84
CA LEU A 148 2.34 -13.32 14.69
C LEU A 148 1.88 -12.75 16.03
N LYS A 149 1.35 -13.60 16.94
CA LYS A 149 0.97 -13.20 18.31
C LYS A 149 2.16 -12.66 19.09
N ALA A 150 3.30 -13.38 19.06
CA ALA A 150 4.51 -12.99 19.78
C ALA A 150 5.05 -11.64 19.27
N LEU A 151 5.11 -11.44 17.94
CA LEU A 151 5.53 -10.15 17.39
C LEU A 151 4.56 -9.02 17.74
N ALA A 152 3.25 -9.25 17.60
CA ALA A 152 2.24 -8.24 17.93
C ALA A 152 2.28 -7.81 19.39
N ALA A 153 2.60 -8.72 20.31
CA ALA A 153 2.70 -8.46 21.76
C ALA A 153 4.03 -7.82 22.19
N ALA A 154 5.07 -7.86 21.34
CA ALA A 154 6.39 -7.36 21.70
C ALA A 154 6.37 -5.83 21.95
N PRO A 155 6.79 -5.34 23.14
CA PRO A 155 6.75 -3.91 23.47
C PRO A 155 7.94 -3.11 22.90
N GLY A 156 8.99 -3.79 22.45
CA GLY A 156 10.24 -3.22 21.95
C GLY A 156 10.84 -4.07 20.84
N ASP A 157 12.06 -4.57 21.09
CA ASP A 157 12.78 -5.43 20.13
C ASP A 157 11.96 -6.67 19.76
N LEU A 158 11.99 -7.00 18.48
CA LEU A 158 11.24 -8.16 17.97
C LEU A 158 11.97 -9.46 18.33
N PRO A 159 11.26 -10.46 18.93
CA PRO A 159 11.86 -11.73 19.29
C PRO A 159 12.34 -12.50 18.05
N LYS A 160 13.57 -13.03 18.08
CA LYS A 160 14.28 -13.57 16.92
C LYS A 160 13.59 -14.77 16.28
N ASP A 161 13.16 -15.76 17.06
CA ASP A 161 12.55 -16.98 16.52
C ASP A 161 11.19 -16.71 15.86
N PRO A 162 10.24 -15.99 16.49
CA PRO A 162 9.01 -15.55 15.82
C PRO A 162 9.27 -14.69 14.58
N LEU A 163 10.26 -13.79 14.64
CA LEU A 163 10.62 -12.96 13.49
C LEU A 163 11.08 -13.82 12.32
N ALA A 164 11.91 -14.83 12.54
CA ALA A 164 12.38 -15.73 11.49
C ALA A 164 11.24 -16.49 10.81
N VAL A 165 10.21 -16.92 11.57
CA VAL A 165 9.03 -17.58 11.03
C VAL A 165 8.25 -16.62 10.11
N VAL A 166 8.02 -15.37 10.55
CA VAL A 166 7.28 -14.38 9.75
C VAL A 166 8.09 -13.93 8.52
N GLU A 167 9.41 -13.83 8.64
CA GLU A 167 10.29 -13.46 7.54
C GLU A 167 10.44 -14.56 6.46
N ALA A 168 10.13 -15.80 6.77
CA ALA A 168 10.06 -16.88 5.78
C ALA A 168 8.91 -16.67 4.78
N GLU A 169 7.90 -15.86 5.13
CA GLU A 169 6.79 -15.47 4.25
C GLU A 169 7.11 -14.11 3.61
N PRO A 170 7.51 -14.05 2.31
CA PRO A 170 7.94 -12.81 1.66
C PRO A 170 6.92 -11.67 1.76
N SER A 171 5.64 -12.01 1.71
CA SER A 171 4.55 -11.04 1.78
C SER A 171 4.42 -10.38 3.17
N LEU A 172 4.71 -11.10 4.24
CA LEU A 172 4.72 -10.59 5.61
C LEU A 172 6.04 -9.89 5.93
N SER A 173 7.16 -10.47 5.48
CA SER A 173 8.49 -9.88 5.60
C SER A 173 8.52 -8.45 5.02
N ALA A 174 7.87 -8.23 3.87
CA ALA A 174 7.80 -6.92 3.23
C ALA A 174 7.03 -5.87 4.05
N LEU A 175 6.15 -6.27 4.98
CA LEU A 175 5.43 -5.33 5.85
C LEU A 175 6.30 -4.81 7.01
N LEU A 176 7.39 -5.50 7.33
CA LEU A 176 8.24 -5.18 8.48
C LEU A 176 9.29 -4.11 8.21
N ARG A 177 9.45 -3.65 6.97
CA ARG A 177 10.53 -2.71 6.60
C ARG A 177 10.23 -1.96 5.32
N THR A 178 10.90 -0.83 5.12
CA THR A 178 11.04 -0.24 3.79
C THR A 178 11.85 -1.18 2.92
N THR A 179 11.38 -1.41 1.69
CA THR A 179 12.03 -2.30 0.73
C THR A 179 12.42 -1.51 -0.51
N CYS A 180 13.66 -1.66 -0.97
CA CYS A 180 14.16 -1.03 -2.18
C CYS A 180 14.81 -2.09 -3.08
N VAL A 181 14.39 -2.16 -4.34
CA VAL A 181 14.88 -3.13 -5.31
C VAL A 181 15.22 -2.47 -6.64
N ALA A 182 16.30 -2.90 -7.27
CA ALA A 182 16.65 -2.46 -8.62
C ALA A 182 15.66 -3.11 -9.62
N THR A 183 15.03 -2.28 -10.44
CA THR A 183 14.02 -2.74 -11.41
C THR A 183 14.42 -2.47 -12.86
N MET A 184 15.28 -1.46 -13.10
CA MET A 184 15.77 -1.14 -14.43
C MET A 184 17.27 -0.88 -14.39
N LEU A 185 17.96 -1.16 -15.49
CA LEU A 185 19.41 -0.97 -15.65
C LEU A 185 19.72 -0.52 -17.08
N SER A 186 20.58 0.48 -17.22
CA SER A 186 21.09 0.92 -18.51
C SER A 186 22.56 1.36 -18.41
N GLY A 187 23.31 1.18 -19.51
CA GLY A 187 24.71 1.60 -19.57
C GLY A 187 25.40 1.10 -20.83
N GLY A 188 26.18 1.98 -21.45
CA GLY A 188 26.89 1.70 -22.70
C GLY A 188 25.99 1.75 -23.93
N THR A 189 26.58 2.23 -25.04
CA THR A 189 25.92 2.34 -26.35
C THR A 189 26.68 1.59 -27.45
N ARG A 190 27.94 1.22 -27.17
CA ARG A 190 28.82 0.50 -28.14
C ARG A 190 29.67 -0.53 -27.41
N ALA A 191 29.82 -1.70 -28.00
CA ALA A 191 30.58 -2.81 -27.44
C ALA A 191 32.07 -2.52 -27.21
N ASN A 192 32.64 -1.62 -27.99
CA ASN A 192 34.08 -1.30 -27.97
C ASN A 192 34.40 0.03 -27.26
N ALA A 193 33.48 0.62 -26.51
CA ALA A 193 33.68 1.89 -25.83
C ALA A 193 33.30 1.82 -24.36
N LEU A 194 34.08 2.43 -23.49
CA LEU A 194 33.75 2.64 -22.09
C LEU A 194 32.66 3.71 -21.98
N PRO A 195 31.55 3.45 -21.28
CA PRO A 195 30.47 4.42 -21.15
C PRO A 195 30.84 5.54 -20.17
N ALA A 196 30.40 6.76 -20.50
CA ALA A 196 30.51 7.90 -19.59
C ALA A 196 29.58 7.74 -18.37
N GLU A 197 28.48 6.99 -18.53
CA GLU A 197 27.42 6.90 -17.55
C GLU A 197 26.80 5.50 -17.57
N ALA A 198 26.37 5.04 -16.38
CA ALA A 198 25.49 3.89 -16.22
C ALA A 198 24.43 4.23 -15.17
N LYS A 199 23.19 3.76 -15.37
CA LYS A 199 22.03 4.09 -14.54
C LYS A 199 21.25 2.87 -14.09
N ALA A 200 20.65 2.97 -12.92
CA ALA A 200 19.66 1.99 -12.45
C ALA A 200 18.47 2.71 -11.79
N THR A 201 17.28 2.18 -12.02
CA THR A 201 16.08 2.58 -11.25
C THR A 201 15.93 1.68 -10.05
N ILE A 202 15.77 2.30 -8.89
CA ILE A 202 15.54 1.62 -7.62
C ILE A 202 14.11 1.94 -7.17
N ASN A 203 13.22 0.96 -7.29
CA ASN A 203 11.86 1.07 -6.77
C ASN A 203 11.86 0.81 -5.27
N CYS A 204 11.41 1.77 -4.50
CA CYS A 204 11.24 1.68 -3.06
C CYS A 204 9.75 1.62 -2.69
N ARG A 205 9.45 0.78 -1.70
CA ARG A 205 8.17 0.74 -0.99
C ARG A 205 8.44 1.12 0.45
N ILE A 206 8.24 2.39 0.76
CA ILE A 206 8.63 3.05 2.01
C ILE A 206 7.48 2.87 3.01
N LEU A 207 7.79 2.62 4.28
CA LEU A 207 6.77 2.55 5.34
C LEU A 207 6.17 3.94 5.59
N PRO A 208 4.88 4.04 5.99
CA PRO A 208 4.16 5.32 6.04
C PRO A 208 4.67 6.32 7.10
N ASP A 209 5.48 5.87 8.03
CA ASP A 209 6.15 6.68 9.06
C ASP A 209 7.59 7.08 8.69
N GLU A 210 7.96 6.94 7.42
CA GLU A 210 9.23 7.32 6.85
C GLU A 210 9.03 8.19 5.61
N THR A 211 9.89 9.20 5.42
CA THR A 211 9.83 10.06 4.24
C THR A 211 10.73 9.53 3.13
N PRO A 212 10.47 9.89 1.85
CA PRO A 212 11.38 9.60 0.75
C PRO A 212 12.79 10.14 0.96
N ASP A 213 12.94 11.32 1.58
CA ASP A 213 14.25 11.90 1.88
C ASP A 213 15.04 11.07 2.89
N GLN A 214 14.37 10.51 3.91
CA GLN A 214 15.00 9.60 4.86
C GLN A 214 15.44 8.30 4.17
N ALA A 215 14.61 7.77 3.28
CA ALA A 215 14.97 6.59 2.47
C ALA A 215 16.17 6.89 1.55
N GLN A 216 16.20 8.06 0.90
CA GLN A 216 17.32 8.48 0.06
C GLN A 216 18.62 8.62 0.87
N ALA A 217 18.56 9.26 2.03
CA ALA A 217 19.71 9.42 2.92
C ALA A 217 20.29 8.06 3.34
N ARG A 218 19.41 7.11 3.66
CA ARG A 218 19.80 5.73 4.00
C ARG A 218 20.43 5.01 2.81
N LEU A 219 19.84 5.10 1.61
CA LEU A 219 20.42 4.55 0.39
C LEU A 219 21.83 5.12 0.16
N THR A 220 22.00 6.43 0.32
CA THR A 220 23.31 7.08 0.19
C THR A 220 24.33 6.49 1.17
N ALA A 221 23.94 6.28 2.42
CA ALA A 221 24.80 5.67 3.43
C ALA A 221 25.15 4.20 3.12
N ILE A 222 24.20 3.42 2.57
CA ILE A 222 24.43 2.02 2.17
C ILE A 222 25.43 1.94 1.02
N LEU A 223 25.27 2.80 0.00
CA LEU A 223 26.12 2.80 -1.17
C LEU A 223 27.55 3.25 -0.82
N ASP A 224 27.69 4.22 0.09
CA ASP A 224 28.98 4.74 0.56
C ASP A 224 29.96 4.94 -0.60
N ASP A 225 29.50 5.64 -1.64
CA ASP A 225 30.26 5.91 -2.85
C ASP A 225 29.81 7.28 -3.44
N PRO A 226 30.60 8.34 -3.24
CA PRO A 226 30.26 9.67 -3.72
C PRO A 226 30.25 9.80 -5.26
N SER A 227 30.80 8.81 -5.98
CA SER A 227 30.77 8.77 -7.44
C SER A 227 29.44 8.24 -8.01
N VAL A 228 28.55 7.73 -7.15
CA VAL A 228 27.21 7.30 -7.51
C VAL A 228 26.19 8.29 -6.97
N LYS A 229 25.61 9.06 -7.86
CA LYS A 229 24.56 10.03 -7.52
C LYS A 229 23.22 9.31 -7.37
N ILE A 230 22.46 9.69 -6.33
CA ILE A 230 21.07 9.27 -6.15
C ILE A 230 20.17 10.48 -6.38
N SER A 231 19.17 10.33 -7.23
CA SER A 231 18.14 11.36 -7.47
C SER A 231 16.75 10.74 -7.40
N SER A 232 15.81 11.49 -6.83
CA SER A 232 14.40 11.13 -6.84
C SER A 232 13.84 11.30 -8.26
N LEU A 233 13.08 10.30 -8.73
CA LEU A 233 12.37 10.36 -10.00
C LEU A 233 10.92 10.83 -9.84
N GLU A 234 10.41 10.84 -8.62
CA GLU A 234 9.04 11.20 -8.33
C GLU A 234 8.97 12.37 -7.34
N ILE A 235 7.91 13.14 -7.47
CA ILE A 235 7.48 14.10 -6.48
C ILE A 235 6.45 13.38 -5.58
N GLY A 236 6.88 12.27 -4.99
CA GLY A 236 6.09 11.53 -4.03
C GLY A 236 6.12 12.20 -2.66
N GLY A 237 5.00 12.21 -1.98
CA GLY A 237 4.89 12.78 -0.65
C GLY A 237 4.70 11.72 0.43
N GLU A 238 4.64 12.19 1.66
CA GLU A 238 4.23 11.41 2.82
C GLU A 238 2.81 10.86 2.61
N SER A 239 2.56 9.68 3.11
CA SER A 239 1.23 9.07 3.17
C SER A 239 1.03 8.45 4.55
N PRO A 240 0.72 9.26 5.59
CA PRO A 240 0.51 8.74 6.92
C PRO A 240 -0.64 7.75 6.94
N ALA A 241 -0.61 6.81 7.88
CA ALA A 241 -1.74 5.90 8.06
C ALA A 241 -2.92 6.64 8.71
N SER A 242 -4.14 6.29 8.31
CA SER A 242 -5.36 6.72 9.00
C SER A 242 -5.43 6.12 10.41
N PRO A 243 -6.11 6.80 11.35
CA PRO A 243 -6.29 6.29 12.71
C PRO A 243 -6.92 4.89 12.73
N LEU A 244 -6.44 4.03 13.63
CA LEU A 244 -7.03 2.69 13.85
C LEU A 244 -8.37 2.76 14.60
N GLU A 245 -8.62 3.89 15.26
CA GLU A 245 -9.84 4.18 16.00
C GLU A 245 -10.52 5.42 15.42
N GLY A 246 -11.82 5.55 15.64
CA GLY A 246 -12.59 6.68 15.15
C GLY A 246 -13.90 6.28 14.50
N PRO A 247 -14.65 7.22 13.89
CA PRO A 247 -15.96 6.95 13.30
C PRO A 247 -15.90 5.88 12.20
N GLY A 248 -14.92 5.97 11.30
CA GLY A 248 -14.78 5.05 10.16
C GLY A 248 -14.58 3.59 10.59
N PRO A 249 -13.52 3.25 11.34
CA PRO A 249 -13.31 1.90 11.83
C PRO A 249 -14.48 1.35 12.66
N ARG A 250 -15.03 2.14 13.59
CA ARG A 250 -16.17 1.70 14.43
C ARG A 250 -17.42 1.38 13.62
N ALA A 251 -17.74 2.22 12.61
CA ALA A 251 -18.89 1.96 11.74
C ALA A 251 -18.70 0.67 10.93
N ILE A 252 -17.49 0.44 10.38
CA ILE A 252 -17.17 -0.77 9.63
C ILE A 252 -17.25 -2.00 10.55
N GLU A 253 -16.66 -1.95 11.75
CA GLU A 253 -16.73 -3.03 12.72
C GLU A 253 -18.16 -3.38 13.10
N LYS A 254 -18.99 -2.38 13.36
CA LYS A 254 -20.39 -2.57 13.73
C LYS A 254 -21.21 -3.19 12.60
N VAL A 255 -21.03 -2.71 11.37
CA VAL A 255 -21.73 -3.24 10.19
C VAL A 255 -21.27 -4.67 9.89
N VAL A 256 -19.97 -4.93 9.92
CA VAL A 256 -19.44 -6.29 9.69
C VAL A 256 -19.93 -7.26 10.76
N ALA A 257 -19.86 -6.90 12.03
CA ALA A 257 -20.34 -7.74 13.12
C ALA A 257 -21.86 -8.05 13.01
N GLY A 258 -22.66 -7.06 12.60
CA GLY A 258 -24.10 -7.22 12.41
C GLY A 258 -24.50 -8.05 11.20
N MET A 259 -23.74 -7.99 10.11
CA MET A 259 -24.04 -8.71 8.87
C MET A 259 -23.34 -10.07 8.77
N PHE A 260 -22.15 -10.19 9.36
CA PHE A 260 -21.28 -11.36 9.26
C PHE A 260 -20.77 -11.78 10.64
N PRO A 261 -21.64 -12.35 11.49
CA PRO A 261 -21.27 -12.73 12.85
C PRO A 261 -20.04 -13.63 12.89
N GLY A 262 -19.05 -13.24 13.70
CA GLY A 262 -17.78 -13.97 13.84
C GLY A 262 -16.67 -13.55 12.85
N ALA A 263 -16.94 -12.71 11.86
CA ALA A 263 -15.93 -12.17 10.97
C ALA A 263 -15.22 -10.96 11.64
N PRO A 264 -13.91 -11.04 11.96
CA PRO A 264 -13.18 -9.91 12.50
C PRO A 264 -12.89 -8.85 11.42
N VAL A 265 -12.82 -7.60 11.83
CA VAL A 265 -12.22 -6.51 11.01
C VAL A 265 -10.75 -6.41 11.36
N ILE A 266 -9.89 -6.54 10.37
CA ILE A 266 -8.44 -6.58 10.55
C ILE A 266 -7.83 -5.38 9.82
N PRO A 267 -7.18 -4.43 10.53
CA PRO A 267 -6.45 -3.34 9.90
C PRO A 267 -5.32 -3.89 9.04
N VAL A 268 -5.14 -3.34 7.83
CA VAL A 268 -4.09 -3.77 6.92
C VAL A 268 -3.29 -2.58 6.38
N LEU A 269 -2.00 -2.82 6.19
CA LEU A 269 -1.11 -1.93 5.43
C LEU A 269 -1.01 -2.47 4.01
N SER A 270 -1.51 -1.73 3.03
CA SER A 270 -1.37 -2.10 1.62
C SER A 270 0.08 -1.98 1.16
N ARG A 271 0.48 -2.87 0.27
CA ARG A 271 1.75 -2.79 -0.45
C ARG A 271 1.63 -2.01 -1.76
N GLY A 272 0.40 -1.89 -2.28
CA GLY A 272 0.04 -1.04 -3.40
C GLY A 272 -0.24 0.40 -2.97
N ALA A 273 -0.53 1.26 -3.94
CA ALA A 273 -0.93 2.65 -3.73
C ALA A 273 -2.37 2.85 -4.20
N SER A 274 -3.04 3.86 -3.68
CA SER A 274 -4.39 4.27 -4.09
C SER A 274 -4.56 5.78 -3.93
N ASP A 275 -5.66 6.35 -4.40
CA ASP A 275 -5.99 7.76 -4.19
C ASP A 275 -6.08 8.15 -2.71
N SER A 276 -6.28 7.18 -1.80
CA SER A 276 -6.30 7.41 -0.36
C SER A 276 -5.03 8.07 0.19
N ARG A 277 -3.88 7.85 -0.45
CA ARG A 277 -2.61 8.49 -0.06
C ARG A 277 -2.67 10.01 -0.10
N PHE A 278 -3.32 10.56 -1.11
CA PHE A 278 -3.44 12.01 -1.27
C PHE A 278 -4.43 12.60 -0.27
N LEU A 279 -5.53 11.90 0.00
CA LEU A 279 -6.50 12.28 1.02
C LEU A 279 -5.85 12.28 2.42
N ARG A 280 -5.09 11.24 2.77
CA ARG A 280 -4.37 11.15 4.04
C ARG A 280 -3.31 12.24 4.18
N LYS A 281 -2.57 12.54 3.10
CA LYS A 281 -1.64 13.67 3.07
C LYS A 281 -2.33 15.01 3.31
N ALA A 282 -3.57 15.17 2.85
CA ALA A 282 -4.40 16.36 3.11
C ALA A 282 -5.07 16.35 4.51
N GLY A 283 -4.77 15.36 5.36
CA GLY A 283 -5.31 15.27 6.73
C GLY A 283 -6.69 14.60 6.83
N ILE A 284 -7.21 14.02 5.75
CA ILE A 284 -8.50 13.33 5.74
C ILE A 284 -8.27 11.85 6.12
N ALA A 285 -9.08 11.34 7.06
CA ALA A 285 -9.03 9.93 7.45
C ALA A 285 -9.63 9.04 6.34
N ALA A 286 -8.76 8.52 5.45
CA ALA A 286 -9.17 7.72 4.30
C ALA A 286 -8.88 6.23 4.53
N TYR A 287 -9.92 5.42 4.35
CA TYR A 287 -9.91 3.98 4.55
C TYR A 287 -10.24 3.24 3.25
N GLY A 288 -9.43 2.26 2.90
CA GLY A 288 -9.76 1.34 1.83
C GLY A 288 -10.65 0.22 2.36
N PHE A 289 -11.89 0.17 1.87
CA PHE A 289 -12.85 -0.86 2.25
C PHE A 289 -13.78 -1.19 1.08
N SER A 290 -13.51 -2.30 0.38
CA SER A 290 -14.42 -2.82 -0.63
C SER A 290 -15.60 -3.53 0.05
N PRO A 291 -16.84 -3.10 -0.19
CA PRO A 291 -18.01 -3.74 0.40
C PRO A 291 -18.37 -5.09 -0.27
N LEU A 292 -17.61 -5.49 -1.29
CA LEU A 292 -17.88 -6.68 -2.10
C LEU A 292 -17.20 -7.90 -1.51
N PRO A 293 -17.92 -8.95 -1.07
CA PRO A 293 -17.30 -10.21 -0.67
C PRO A 293 -16.62 -10.89 -1.85
N ILE A 294 -15.32 -11.15 -1.74
CA ILE A 294 -14.52 -11.79 -2.77
C ILE A 294 -13.61 -12.87 -2.17
N SER A 295 -13.39 -13.96 -2.90
CA SER A 295 -12.44 -14.99 -2.49
C SER A 295 -10.98 -14.50 -2.65
N GLU A 296 -10.06 -15.08 -1.88
CA GLU A 296 -8.63 -14.80 -2.07
C GLU A 296 -8.15 -15.19 -3.47
N GLU A 297 -8.74 -16.24 -4.06
CA GLU A 297 -8.42 -16.69 -5.41
C GLU A 297 -8.82 -15.63 -6.45
N ASP A 298 -10.04 -15.12 -6.39
CA ASP A 298 -10.51 -14.10 -7.34
C ASP A 298 -9.83 -12.75 -7.11
N SER A 299 -9.51 -12.40 -5.86
CA SER A 299 -8.74 -11.19 -5.54
C SER A 299 -7.34 -11.18 -6.18
N ARG A 300 -6.70 -12.35 -6.32
CA ARG A 300 -5.39 -12.48 -7.00
C ARG A 300 -5.46 -12.27 -8.51
N ARG A 301 -6.67 -12.22 -9.09
CA ARG A 301 -6.90 -12.00 -10.52
C ARG A 301 -7.01 -10.53 -10.90
N ALA A 302 -7.01 -9.63 -9.91
CA ALA A 302 -7.03 -8.20 -10.16
C ALA A 302 -5.91 -7.80 -11.14
N HIS A 303 -6.24 -6.94 -12.10
CA HIS A 303 -5.38 -6.55 -13.25
C HIS A 303 -4.99 -7.70 -14.20
N GLY A 304 -5.57 -8.88 -14.02
CA GLY A 304 -5.35 -10.03 -14.92
C GLY A 304 -6.40 -10.14 -16.02
N ILE A 305 -6.13 -11.00 -17.02
CA ILE A 305 -7.06 -11.25 -18.14
C ILE A 305 -8.35 -11.96 -17.74
N ASP A 306 -8.40 -12.54 -16.55
CA ASP A 306 -9.54 -13.30 -16.00
C ASP A 306 -10.02 -12.67 -14.68
N GLU A 307 -9.96 -11.37 -14.58
CA GLU A 307 -10.49 -10.61 -13.44
C GLU A 307 -12.00 -10.75 -13.37
N ARG A 308 -12.50 -11.11 -12.20
CA ARG A 308 -13.94 -11.36 -12.01
C ARG A 308 -14.37 -11.13 -10.55
N ILE A 309 -15.65 -10.83 -10.40
CA ILE A 309 -16.34 -10.72 -9.13
C ILE A 309 -17.63 -11.55 -9.19
N PRO A 310 -17.96 -12.34 -8.16
CA PRO A 310 -19.24 -13.05 -8.11
C PRO A 310 -20.42 -12.07 -8.22
N SER A 311 -21.37 -12.33 -9.07
CA SER A 311 -22.55 -11.44 -9.24
C SER A 311 -23.36 -11.31 -7.95
N SER A 312 -23.38 -12.35 -7.09
CA SER A 312 -23.99 -12.31 -5.76
C SER A 312 -23.37 -11.27 -4.84
N SER A 313 -22.07 -10.95 -5.03
CA SER A 313 -21.35 -9.96 -4.23
C SER A 313 -21.85 -8.53 -4.46
N LEU A 314 -22.41 -8.23 -5.62
CA LEU A 314 -22.96 -6.90 -5.90
C LEU A 314 -24.11 -6.55 -4.95
N ARG A 315 -25.06 -7.46 -4.78
CA ARG A 315 -26.20 -7.26 -3.86
C ARG A 315 -25.73 -7.06 -2.43
N VAL A 316 -24.82 -7.92 -1.99
CA VAL A 316 -24.22 -7.80 -0.64
C VAL A 316 -23.48 -6.49 -0.48
N GLY A 317 -22.70 -6.09 -1.51
CA GLY A 317 -21.96 -4.84 -1.51
C GLY A 317 -22.86 -3.61 -1.36
N VAL A 318 -23.98 -3.57 -2.07
CA VAL A 318 -24.99 -2.49 -1.92
C VAL A 318 -25.53 -2.45 -0.50
N GLU A 319 -25.89 -3.60 0.08
CA GLU A 319 -26.42 -3.67 1.44
C GLU A 319 -25.38 -3.23 2.49
N VAL A 320 -24.14 -3.70 2.36
CA VAL A 320 -23.02 -3.32 3.26
C VAL A 320 -22.77 -1.83 3.21
N LEU A 321 -22.61 -1.26 2.01
CA LEU A 321 -22.30 0.16 1.85
C LEU A 321 -23.47 1.04 2.32
N HIS A 322 -24.71 0.65 2.03
CA HIS A 322 -25.89 1.37 2.50
C HIS A 322 -25.93 1.41 4.04
N ARG A 323 -25.76 0.26 4.71
CA ARG A 323 -25.71 0.19 6.18
C ARG A 323 -24.56 1.00 6.75
N LEU A 324 -23.40 0.96 6.09
CA LEU A 324 -22.21 1.71 6.52
C LEU A 324 -22.43 3.22 6.48
N ILE A 325 -23.07 3.73 5.41
CA ILE A 325 -23.42 5.16 5.31
C ILE A 325 -24.39 5.54 6.42
N LEU A 326 -25.44 4.75 6.65
CA LEU A 326 -26.38 5.02 7.73
C LEU A 326 -25.73 4.96 9.12
N GLU A 327 -24.77 4.07 9.34
CA GLU A 327 -24.04 3.97 10.60
C GLU A 327 -23.13 5.19 10.81
N LEU A 328 -22.42 5.62 9.77
CA LEU A 328 -21.59 6.86 9.82
C LEU A 328 -22.42 8.10 10.09
N ASP A 329 -23.68 8.14 9.67
CA ASP A 329 -24.61 9.25 9.89
C ASP A 329 -25.11 9.32 11.34
N THR A 330 -24.89 8.28 12.17
CA THR A 330 -25.31 8.28 13.57
C THR A 330 -24.32 8.98 14.51
N HIS A 331 -23.11 9.19 14.05
CA HIS A 331 -22.03 9.84 14.78
C HIS A 331 -21.88 11.28 14.35
#